data_10777e90852e37a1616f37390343cd3a
#
_entry.id   10777e90852e37a1616f37390343cd3a
#
_cell.length_a   1.000
_cell.length_b   1.000
_cell.length_c   1.000
_cell.angle_alpha   90.00
_cell.angle_beta   90.00
_cell.angle_gamma   90.00
#
_symmetry.space_group_name_H-M   'P 1'
#
loop_
_entity.id
_entity.type
_entity.pdbx_description
1 polymer ?
#
loop_
_entity_poly.entity_id
_entity_poly.type
_entity_poly.pdbx_seq_one_letter_code
_entity_poly.pdbx_strand_id
1 'polypeptide(L)'
;MKNILLATALLVISMYGQSQTKVFKEVNQDVSSEIKAIVQDGSLVGYVLFTELEKASDKTFNYRVTIMDENLNDIGTIKFEDEKLLLQQVAFEGDVLCLAYIKSNFIGKAFDKVRDFRKQKAAGVRDSIFTQFVSLDGKIINAHSIKADITSDGEYDHVKKKVKGEGELKHQVQLKNIAGTGFAMFYGDENKNQLVTYDLRGAQIIKKRIKDKGDDFALLTSGTDVYILVRTDSHDKTFGSEYSMLAYRPSDSTTLPKYKLTDKRGNALKVIAFNNDPVTGKPFVSGNIIERNALKYDNVKEMKRGAYVGVFTINFKSTRKADVTESYSYWNDGSAPMFMGNGLISEKDAFARQTLSFRDYSGNTYFVGSSVKKKMRWGAIAGAVITSPLLVGPVLFLAGGTQKSKTSDVVVMKQTKKGDLTVENSFKSDAGKYFQAKTPVDVYDVRSYYTVTNPDEKISYLICYDYDNITIYNVNEKKVMRTIPRWKGSLETSVFPAKEGHILVAQYDKKQKSRSFSIEAL
;
A
#
# COMPACT_ATOMS: atom_id res chain seq x y z
N MET A 1 56.45 5.15 -5.42
CA MET A 1 55.21 5.32 -6.20
C MET A 1 54.14 4.24 -5.95
N LYS A 2 54.47 2.94 -5.90
CA LYS A 2 53.47 1.88 -5.62
C LYS A 2 52.72 2.05 -4.30
N ASN A 3 53.38 2.49 -3.24
CA ASN A 3 52.75 2.65 -1.90
C ASN A 3 51.83 3.85 -1.81
N ILE A 4 52.07 4.90 -2.61
CA ILE A 4 51.20 6.10 -2.68
C ILE A 4 49.93 5.76 -3.46
N LEU A 5 50.02 4.98 -4.54
CA LEU A 5 48.84 4.50 -5.29
C LEU A 5 47.93 3.58 -4.46
N LEU A 6 48.53 2.70 -3.61
CA LEU A 6 47.78 1.85 -2.72
C LEU A 6 47.07 2.63 -1.62
N ALA A 7 47.74 3.65 -1.05
CA ALA A 7 47.15 4.53 -0.03
C ALA A 7 46.00 5.39 -0.61
N THR A 8 46.16 5.87 -1.86
CA THR A 8 45.10 6.65 -2.52
C THR A 8 43.91 5.77 -2.89
N ALA A 9 44.14 4.52 -3.34
CA ALA A 9 43.08 3.56 -3.61
C ALA A 9 42.30 3.18 -2.34
N LEU A 10 43.00 2.97 -1.21
CA LEU A 10 42.37 2.72 0.09
C LEU A 10 41.59 3.94 0.62
N LEU A 11 42.04 5.15 0.39
CA LEU A 11 41.34 6.38 0.76
C LEU A 11 40.07 6.58 -0.09
N VAL A 12 40.14 6.29 -1.38
CA VAL A 12 38.97 6.35 -2.28
C VAL A 12 37.93 5.29 -1.91
N ILE A 13 38.34 4.05 -1.57
CA ILE A 13 37.44 3.00 -1.14
C ILE A 13 36.75 3.32 0.19
N SER A 14 37.45 4.01 1.11
CA SER A 14 36.86 4.44 2.39
C SER A 14 35.84 5.58 2.26
N MET A 15 35.85 6.34 1.17
CA MET A 15 34.86 7.41 0.92
C MET A 15 33.53 6.89 0.35
N TYR A 16 33.52 5.69 -0.25
CA TYR A 16 32.30 5.09 -0.80
C TYR A 16 31.46 4.28 0.19
N GLY A 17 31.89 4.13 1.44
CA GLY A 17 31.28 3.22 2.42
C GLY A 17 30.68 3.88 3.67
N GLN A 18 30.57 5.20 3.75
CA GLN A 18 29.92 5.81 4.92
C GLN A 18 28.41 5.77 4.80
N SER A 19 27.79 4.71 5.32
CA SER A 19 26.36 4.69 5.63
C SER A 19 26.06 5.82 6.62
N GLN A 20 25.29 6.81 6.19
CA GLN A 20 24.79 7.82 7.10
C GLN A 20 23.78 7.19 8.05
N THR A 21 24.07 7.24 9.34
CA THR A 21 23.21 6.66 10.37
C THR A 21 22.74 7.75 11.32
N LYS A 22 21.43 7.82 11.54
CA LYS A 22 20.83 8.74 12.50
C LYS A 22 20.07 7.94 13.57
N VAL A 23 20.32 8.25 14.83
CA VAL A 23 19.72 7.54 15.97
C VAL A 23 18.80 8.48 16.73
N PHE A 24 17.57 8.08 16.93
CA PHE A 24 16.59 8.75 17.77
C PHE A 24 16.34 7.90 19.02
N LYS A 25 16.62 8.45 20.19
CA LYS A 25 16.27 7.82 21.46
C LYS A 25 14.88 8.28 21.90
N GLU A 26 14.01 7.35 22.14
CA GLU A 26 12.73 7.63 22.78
C GLU A 26 12.98 7.89 24.25
N VAL A 27 12.84 9.14 24.67
CA VAL A 27 13.13 9.57 26.06
C VAL A 27 12.07 9.09 27.03
N ASN A 28 10.88 8.75 26.56
CA ASN A 28 9.74 8.30 27.38
C ASN A 28 8.94 7.18 26.67
N GLN A 29 8.22 6.36 27.46
CA GLN A 29 7.40 5.26 26.95
C GLN A 29 6.22 5.73 26.07
N ASP A 30 5.84 7.00 26.20
CA ASP A 30 4.69 7.61 25.53
C ASP A 30 5.07 8.34 24.22
N VAL A 31 6.35 8.37 23.83
CA VAL A 31 6.80 9.02 22.58
C VAL A 31 6.59 8.07 21.41
N SER A 32 5.72 8.46 20.49
CA SER A 32 5.55 7.77 19.22
C SER A 32 6.15 8.58 18.07
N SER A 33 6.88 7.93 17.18
CA SER A 33 7.50 8.57 16.01
C SER A 33 7.11 7.83 14.74
N GLU A 34 6.70 8.56 13.73
CA GLU A 34 6.38 8.04 12.40
C GLU A 34 7.21 8.75 11.33
N ILE A 35 7.88 7.97 10.47
CA ILE A 35 8.63 8.51 9.34
C ILE A 35 7.82 8.35 8.05
N LYS A 36 7.79 9.39 7.23
CA LYS A 36 7.21 9.40 5.88
C LYS A 36 8.26 9.87 4.89
N ALA A 37 8.39 9.15 3.77
CA ALA A 37 9.20 9.61 2.64
C ALA A 37 8.49 10.76 1.92
N ILE A 38 9.24 11.76 1.51
CA ILE A 38 8.80 12.86 0.65
C ILE A 38 9.22 12.49 -0.76
N VAL A 39 8.25 12.27 -1.63
CA VAL A 39 8.49 11.88 -3.03
C VAL A 39 7.87 12.91 -3.96
N GLN A 40 8.63 13.37 -4.93
CA GLN A 40 8.18 14.23 -6.02
C GLN A 40 8.58 13.60 -7.35
N ASP A 41 7.64 13.50 -8.29
CA ASP A 41 7.85 12.95 -9.64
C ASP A 41 8.52 11.56 -9.67
N GLY A 42 8.29 10.76 -8.63
CA GLY A 42 8.85 9.41 -8.48
C GLY A 42 10.22 9.36 -7.79
N SER A 43 10.85 10.50 -7.55
CA SER A 43 12.15 10.61 -6.85
C SER A 43 11.98 11.00 -5.39
N LEU A 44 12.85 10.47 -4.53
CA LEU A 44 12.88 10.86 -3.13
C LEU A 44 13.51 12.25 -2.99
N VAL A 45 12.85 13.15 -2.27
CA VAL A 45 13.35 14.49 -1.92
C VAL A 45 13.86 14.53 -0.48
N GLY A 46 13.30 13.72 0.40
CA GLY A 46 13.67 13.71 1.80
C GLY A 46 12.66 12.94 2.67
N TYR A 47 12.65 13.27 3.95
CA TYR A 47 11.81 12.59 4.93
C TYR A 47 11.15 13.57 5.89
N VAL A 48 9.96 13.24 6.35
CA VAL A 48 9.29 13.86 7.50
C VAL A 48 9.28 12.86 8.65
N LEU A 49 9.78 13.26 9.80
CA LEU A 49 9.64 12.55 11.06
C LEU A 49 8.62 13.30 11.93
N PHE A 50 7.45 12.72 12.09
CA PHE A 50 6.43 13.21 13.01
C PHE A 50 6.62 12.54 14.37
N THR A 51 6.75 13.32 15.41
CA THR A 51 6.96 12.84 16.78
C THR A 51 5.93 13.45 17.72
N GLU A 52 5.15 12.61 18.38
CA GLU A 52 4.36 13.00 19.53
C GLU A 52 5.27 12.99 20.77
N LEU A 53 5.35 14.11 21.43
CA LEU A 53 6.11 14.30 22.66
C LEU A 53 5.21 14.07 23.89
N GLU A 54 5.59 14.65 25.03
CA GLU A 54 4.81 14.60 26.25
C GLU A 54 3.48 15.36 26.12
N LYS A 55 2.54 15.05 27.01
CA LYS A 55 1.30 15.80 27.15
C LYS A 55 1.59 17.23 27.59
N ALA A 56 0.99 18.18 26.91
CA ALA A 56 1.00 19.58 27.30
C ALA A 56 -0.12 19.88 28.31
N SER A 57 -1.27 19.20 28.17
CA SER A 57 -2.43 19.29 29.10
C SER A 57 -3.21 17.97 29.10
N ASP A 58 -4.33 17.91 29.83
CA ASP A 58 -5.23 16.75 29.83
C ASP A 58 -5.79 16.40 28.43
N LYS A 59 -5.81 17.36 27.52
CA LYS A 59 -6.42 17.22 26.18
C LYS A 59 -5.45 17.40 25.04
N THR A 60 -4.29 18.01 25.26
CA THR A 60 -3.33 18.39 24.23
C THR A 60 -1.98 17.72 24.43
N PHE A 61 -1.25 17.58 23.33
CA PHE A 61 0.06 16.98 23.24
C PHE A 61 0.99 17.94 22.52
N ASN A 62 2.26 17.91 22.90
CA ASN A 62 3.32 18.58 22.17
C ASN A 62 3.73 17.70 20.98
N TYR A 63 3.87 18.31 19.83
CA TYR A 63 4.31 17.66 18.59
C TYR A 63 5.57 18.28 18.05
N ARG A 64 6.38 17.44 17.41
CA ARG A 64 7.53 17.89 16.64
C ARG A 64 7.50 17.23 15.26
N VAL A 65 7.62 18.04 14.23
CA VAL A 65 7.84 17.59 12.86
C VAL A 65 9.25 17.97 12.48
N THR A 66 10.09 16.99 12.17
CA THR A 66 11.45 17.20 11.66
C THR A 66 11.46 16.90 10.18
N ILE A 67 11.89 17.84 9.38
CA ILE A 67 12.07 17.71 7.93
C ILE A 67 13.54 17.42 7.69
N MET A 68 13.82 16.38 6.93
CA MET A 68 15.17 15.92 6.62
C MET A 68 15.34 15.82 5.10
N ASP A 69 16.56 16.09 4.63
CA ASP A 69 16.95 15.82 3.23
C ASP A 69 17.06 14.30 2.94
N GLU A 70 17.38 13.94 1.72
CA GLU A 70 17.59 12.57 1.30
C GLU A 70 18.79 11.87 1.99
N ASN A 71 19.65 12.64 2.65
CA ASN A 71 20.79 12.16 3.41
C ASN A 71 20.54 12.14 4.94
N LEU A 72 19.30 12.34 5.39
CA LEU A 72 18.89 12.40 6.79
C LEU A 72 19.42 13.62 7.56
N ASN A 73 19.90 14.67 6.91
CA ASN A 73 20.25 15.91 7.59
C ASN A 73 18.98 16.70 7.91
N ASP A 74 18.89 17.27 9.12
CA ASP A 74 17.78 18.13 9.50
C ASP A 74 17.85 19.45 8.72
N ILE A 75 16.79 19.77 7.98
CA ILE A 75 16.64 21.02 7.23
C ILE A 75 15.58 21.94 7.83
N GLY A 76 14.62 21.39 8.53
CA GLY A 76 13.57 22.17 9.20
C GLY A 76 12.96 21.45 10.40
N THR A 77 12.46 22.23 11.35
CA THR A 77 11.74 21.67 12.51
C THR A 77 10.59 22.57 12.90
N ILE A 78 9.42 21.96 13.10
CA ILE A 78 8.20 22.61 13.58
C ILE A 78 7.86 22.02 14.95
N LYS A 79 7.51 22.88 15.89
CA LYS A 79 6.95 22.47 17.18
C LYS A 79 5.59 23.14 17.34
N PHE A 80 4.60 22.37 17.76
CA PHE A 80 3.26 22.89 18.02
C PHE A 80 2.53 22.03 19.04
N GLU A 81 1.46 22.56 19.60
CA GLU A 81 0.56 21.89 20.53
C GLU A 81 -0.81 21.72 19.88
N ASP A 82 -1.40 20.54 20.00
CA ASP A 82 -2.77 20.27 19.55
C ASP A 82 -3.39 19.08 20.30
N GLU A 83 -4.69 18.84 20.11
CA GLU A 83 -5.34 17.60 20.51
C GLU A 83 -4.68 16.39 19.82
N LYS A 84 -5.10 15.16 20.13
CA LYS A 84 -4.52 13.94 19.53
C LYS A 84 -4.61 13.96 18.02
N LEU A 85 -3.45 13.90 17.39
CA LEU A 85 -3.26 13.89 15.94
C LEU A 85 -2.67 12.56 15.46
N LEU A 86 -3.06 12.15 14.26
CA LEU A 86 -2.47 11.04 13.52
C LEU A 86 -2.08 11.56 12.14
N LEU A 87 -0.78 11.55 11.82
CA LEU A 87 -0.29 11.94 10.51
C LEU A 87 -0.70 10.89 9.46
N GLN A 88 -1.54 11.28 8.52
CA GLN A 88 -2.03 10.38 7.47
C GLN A 88 -1.11 10.38 6.25
N GLN A 89 -0.88 11.55 5.69
CA GLN A 89 -0.20 11.70 4.42
C GLN A 89 0.69 12.95 4.40
N VAL A 90 1.71 12.88 3.57
CA VAL A 90 2.61 14.00 3.24
C VAL A 90 2.67 14.11 1.73
N ALA A 91 2.60 15.32 1.21
CA ALA A 91 2.85 15.63 -0.20
C ALA A 91 3.79 16.83 -0.31
N PHE A 92 4.56 16.89 -1.39
CA PHE A 92 5.55 17.94 -1.63
C PHE A 92 5.40 18.48 -3.04
N GLU A 93 5.42 19.80 -3.17
CA GLU A 93 5.36 20.49 -4.45
C GLU A 93 5.94 21.91 -4.28
N GLY A 94 6.86 22.30 -5.16
CA GLY A 94 7.37 23.66 -5.22
C GLY A 94 7.90 24.20 -3.88
N ASP A 95 8.78 23.46 -3.20
CA ASP A 95 9.39 23.78 -1.89
C ASP A 95 8.39 23.85 -0.71
N VAL A 96 7.17 23.40 -0.91
CA VAL A 96 6.12 23.34 0.12
C VAL A 96 5.73 21.92 0.44
N LEU A 97 5.69 21.59 1.73
CA LEU A 97 5.11 20.37 2.25
C LEU A 97 3.67 20.61 2.66
N CYS A 98 2.77 19.76 2.22
CA CYS A 98 1.43 19.64 2.77
C CYS A 98 1.36 18.40 3.66
N LEU A 99 1.03 18.60 4.92
CA LEU A 99 0.88 17.56 5.94
C LEU A 99 -0.60 17.42 6.27
N ALA A 100 -1.16 16.24 6.09
CA ALA A 100 -2.56 15.96 6.40
C ALA A 100 -2.67 15.05 7.62
N TYR A 101 -3.37 15.51 8.63
CA TYR A 101 -3.61 14.80 9.89
C TYR A 101 -5.10 14.50 10.07
N ILE A 102 -5.38 13.42 10.77
CA ILE A 102 -6.68 13.21 11.39
C ILE A 102 -6.57 13.64 12.85
N LYS A 103 -7.55 14.43 13.29
CA LYS A 103 -7.76 14.87 14.66
C LYS A 103 -9.08 14.28 15.13
N SER A 104 -9.02 13.44 16.17
CA SER A 104 -10.22 12.81 16.72
C SER A 104 -10.06 12.56 18.22
N ASN A 105 -11.13 12.81 18.96
CA ASN A 105 -11.17 12.47 20.38
C ASN A 105 -11.30 10.96 20.64
N PHE A 106 -11.32 10.12 19.60
CA PHE A 106 -11.30 8.65 19.65
C PHE A 106 -9.89 8.07 19.43
N ILE A 107 -8.98 8.78 18.78
CA ILE A 107 -7.63 8.29 18.50
C ILE A 107 -6.86 8.02 19.80
N GLY A 108 -6.19 6.88 19.88
CA GLY A 108 -5.38 6.47 21.04
C GLY A 108 -6.18 6.05 22.26
N LYS A 109 -7.51 5.89 22.15
CA LYS A 109 -8.34 5.38 23.23
C LYS A 109 -8.69 3.92 23.03
N ALA A 110 -8.24 3.08 23.96
CA ALA A 110 -8.72 1.71 24.07
C ALA A 110 -10.00 1.69 24.92
N PHE A 111 -11.03 1.03 24.45
CA PHE A 111 -12.29 0.85 25.17
C PHE A 111 -12.39 -0.60 25.66
N ASP A 112 -12.20 -0.81 26.96
CA ASP A 112 -12.31 -2.15 27.54
C ASP A 112 -13.77 -2.63 27.65
N LYS A 113 -14.73 -1.69 27.67
CA LYS A 113 -16.16 -1.96 27.82
C LYS A 113 -17.00 -1.19 26.81
N VAL A 114 -18.02 -1.85 26.26
CA VAL A 114 -19.03 -1.24 25.37
C VAL A 114 -19.70 -0.01 25.99
N ARG A 115 -19.89 -0.02 27.31
CA ARG A 115 -20.48 1.11 28.04
C ARG A 115 -19.62 2.37 27.94
N ASP A 116 -18.30 2.23 28.04
CA ASP A 116 -17.38 3.38 28.01
C ASP A 116 -17.29 3.96 26.60
N PHE A 117 -17.30 3.10 25.58
CA PHE A 117 -17.44 3.52 24.19
C PHE A 117 -18.75 4.29 23.95
N ARG A 118 -19.91 3.75 24.39
CA ARG A 118 -21.20 4.43 24.26
C ARG A 118 -21.23 5.77 24.97
N LYS A 119 -20.64 5.85 26.18
CA LYS A 119 -20.52 7.09 26.93
C LYS A 119 -19.68 8.14 26.18
N GLN A 120 -18.55 7.74 25.63
CA GLN A 120 -17.71 8.62 24.81
C GLN A 120 -18.44 9.08 23.54
N LYS A 121 -19.16 8.17 22.85
CA LYS A 121 -19.97 8.50 21.66
C LYS A 121 -21.10 9.47 22.01
N ALA A 122 -21.78 9.28 23.13
CA ALA A 122 -22.83 10.19 23.62
C ALA A 122 -22.30 11.57 24.00
N ALA A 123 -21.03 11.67 24.43
CA ALA A 123 -20.36 12.94 24.70
C ALA A 123 -19.96 13.71 23.40
N GLY A 124 -20.20 13.11 22.24
CA GLY A 124 -19.96 13.67 20.92
C GLY A 124 -18.60 13.30 20.34
N VAL A 125 -18.63 12.83 19.09
CA VAL A 125 -17.44 12.62 18.27
C VAL A 125 -16.99 13.96 17.71
N ARG A 126 -15.70 14.26 17.85
CA ARG A 126 -15.08 15.48 17.33
C ARG A 126 -13.98 15.11 16.37
N ASP A 127 -14.37 14.89 15.12
CA ASP A 127 -13.46 14.54 14.05
C ASP A 127 -13.21 15.71 13.13
N SER A 128 -11.97 15.91 12.76
CA SER A 128 -11.57 16.88 11.76
C SER A 128 -10.33 16.43 11.01
N ILE A 129 -10.17 16.92 9.80
CA ILE A 129 -8.93 16.82 9.04
C ILE A 129 -8.20 18.14 9.27
N PHE A 130 -7.00 18.03 9.79
CA PHE A 130 -6.10 19.17 9.97
C PHE A 130 -5.01 19.12 8.91
N THR A 131 -4.78 20.19 8.19
CA THR A 131 -3.74 20.31 7.17
C THR A 131 -2.82 21.48 7.50
N GLN A 132 -1.52 21.26 7.35
CA GLN A 132 -0.49 22.29 7.47
C GLN A 132 0.31 22.38 6.19
N PHE A 133 0.55 23.61 5.73
CA PHE A 133 1.42 23.93 4.61
C PHE A 133 2.68 24.53 5.18
N VAL A 134 3.82 23.95 4.87
CA VAL A 134 5.08 24.21 5.55
C VAL A 134 6.19 24.31 4.53
N SER A 135 7.05 25.32 4.65
CA SER A 135 8.29 25.39 3.88
C SER A 135 9.35 24.42 4.41
N LEU A 136 10.34 24.07 3.60
CA LEU A 136 11.37 23.11 3.98
C LEU A 136 12.20 23.55 5.21
N ASP A 137 12.34 24.86 5.45
CA ASP A 137 12.99 25.40 6.66
C ASP A 137 12.14 25.31 7.93
N GLY A 138 10.94 24.73 7.85
CA GLY A 138 10.06 24.52 8.99
C GLY A 138 9.13 25.68 9.34
N LYS A 139 8.92 26.62 8.43
CA LYS A 139 7.99 27.73 8.65
C LYS A 139 6.58 27.33 8.20
N ILE A 140 5.61 27.49 9.07
CA ILE A 140 4.19 27.28 8.74
C ILE A 140 3.72 28.43 7.85
N ILE A 141 3.30 28.11 6.63
CA ILE A 141 2.77 29.03 5.63
C ILE A 141 1.25 29.24 5.89
N ASN A 142 0.53 28.14 6.09
CA ASN A 142 -0.91 28.14 6.31
C ASN A 142 -1.35 26.88 7.05
N ALA A 143 -2.54 26.90 7.63
CA ALA A 143 -3.14 25.71 8.23
C ALA A 143 -4.68 25.77 8.15
N HIS A 144 -5.30 24.61 7.92
CA HIS A 144 -6.76 24.49 7.84
C HIS A 144 -7.26 23.33 8.69
N SER A 145 -8.44 23.52 9.25
CA SER A 145 -9.19 22.44 9.92
C SER A 145 -10.55 22.28 9.27
N ILE A 146 -10.84 21.06 8.82
CA ILE A 146 -12.11 20.73 8.18
C ILE A 146 -12.83 19.72 9.07
N LYS A 147 -14.00 20.10 9.57
CA LYS A 147 -14.86 19.16 10.29
C LYS A 147 -15.33 18.08 9.33
N ALA A 148 -15.08 16.82 9.64
CA ALA A 148 -15.46 15.67 8.84
C ALA A 148 -15.73 14.47 9.75
N ASP A 149 -16.74 13.68 9.43
CA ASP A 149 -17.03 12.43 10.15
C ASP A 149 -16.23 11.30 9.50
N ILE A 150 -15.06 11.03 10.06
CA ILE A 150 -14.09 10.07 9.54
C ILE A 150 -13.97 8.82 10.41
N THR A 151 -14.52 8.84 11.63
CA THR A 151 -14.50 7.69 12.53
C THR A 151 -15.65 6.74 12.21
N SER A 152 -15.35 5.45 12.16
CA SER A 152 -16.34 4.43 11.79
C SER A 152 -17.20 3.97 12.97
N ASP A 153 -18.46 3.68 12.70
CA ASP A 153 -19.33 2.99 13.64
C ASP A 153 -18.96 1.51 13.84
N GLY A 154 -18.07 0.97 13.01
CA GLY A 154 -17.54 -0.39 13.12
C GLY A 154 -16.78 -0.66 14.42
N GLU A 155 -16.31 0.37 15.10
CA GLU A 155 -15.72 0.33 16.44
C GLU A 155 -16.60 -0.40 17.47
N TYR A 156 -17.92 -0.27 17.34
CA TYR A 156 -18.86 -0.96 18.21
C TYR A 156 -18.73 -2.48 18.13
N ASP A 157 -18.53 -3.03 16.95
CA ASP A 157 -18.34 -4.47 16.76
C ASP A 157 -16.97 -4.95 17.27
N HIS A 158 -15.93 -4.14 17.15
CA HIS A 158 -14.62 -4.40 17.72
C HIS A 158 -14.65 -4.44 19.24
N VAL A 159 -15.21 -3.44 19.88
CA VAL A 159 -15.39 -3.38 21.35
C VAL A 159 -16.24 -4.57 21.82
N LYS A 160 -17.32 -4.89 21.12
CA LYS A 160 -18.21 -6.02 21.44
C LYS A 160 -17.49 -7.36 21.34
N LYS A 161 -16.55 -7.51 20.40
CA LYS A 161 -15.71 -8.71 20.25
C LYS A 161 -14.51 -8.74 21.19
N LYS A 162 -14.36 -7.77 22.11
CA LYS A 162 -13.21 -7.61 23.01
C LYS A 162 -11.87 -7.45 22.29
N VAL A 163 -11.89 -6.88 21.10
CA VAL A 163 -10.67 -6.52 20.39
C VAL A 163 -10.18 -5.20 20.98
N LYS A 164 -9.00 -5.22 21.61
CA LYS A 164 -8.31 -3.99 21.99
C LYS A 164 -7.85 -3.33 20.70
N GLY A 165 -8.37 -2.16 20.39
CA GLY A 165 -8.00 -1.44 19.18
C GLY A 165 -8.26 0.05 19.32
N GLU A 166 -7.46 0.81 18.65
CA GLU A 166 -7.77 2.19 18.31
C GLU A 166 -8.97 2.20 17.38
N GLY A 167 -9.79 3.24 17.42
CA GLY A 167 -10.93 3.35 16.54
C GLY A 167 -10.53 3.23 15.08
N GLU A 168 -11.20 2.37 14.33
CA GLU A 168 -10.98 2.25 12.89
C GLU A 168 -11.45 3.51 12.17
N LEU A 169 -10.62 4.01 11.27
CA LEU A 169 -10.99 5.11 10.40
C LEU A 169 -11.86 4.58 9.28
N LYS A 170 -13.06 5.17 9.12
CA LYS A 170 -14.01 4.79 8.09
C LYS A 170 -13.48 5.06 6.69
N HIS A 171 -12.76 6.16 6.56
CA HIS A 171 -12.14 6.58 5.31
C HIS A 171 -10.75 7.15 5.58
N GLN A 172 -9.81 6.77 4.74
CA GLN A 172 -8.47 7.34 4.78
C GLN A 172 -8.47 8.70 4.06
N VAL A 173 -7.77 9.66 4.65
CA VAL A 173 -7.43 10.90 3.97
C VAL A 173 -6.33 10.61 2.96
N GLN A 174 -6.55 10.96 1.70
CA GLN A 174 -5.56 10.82 0.63
C GLN A 174 -5.10 12.20 0.19
N LEU A 175 -3.80 12.37 0.05
CA LEU A 175 -3.16 13.62 -0.33
C LEU A 175 -2.14 13.35 -1.44
N LYS A 176 -2.15 14.17 -2.49
CA LYS A 176 -1.20 14.13 -3.60
C LYS A 176 -0.81 15.55 -4.00
N ASN A 177 0.38 15.71 -4.54
CA ASN A 177 0.78 16.95 -5.19
C ASN A 177 0.14 17.08 -6.58
N ILE A 178 -0.09 18.28 -7.04
CA ILE A 178 -0.50 18.62 -8.42
C ILE A 178 0.65 19.43 -9.01
N ALA A 179 1.31 18.88 -10.03
CA ALA A 179 2.52 19.46 -10.59
C ALA A 179 2.35 20.95 -10.96
N GLY A 180 3.25 21.80 -10.45
CA GLY A 180 3.27 23.24 -10.66
C GLY A 180 2.08 24.02 -10.09
N THR A 181 1.16 23.36 -9.35
CA THR A 181 -0.08 24.01 -8.89
C THR A 181 -0.21 23.98 -7.36
N GLY A 182 0.02 22.84 -6.73
CA GLY A 182 -0.18 22.65 -5.29
C GLY A 182 -0.60 21.24 -4.91
N PHE A 183 -1.78 21.07 -4.28
CA PHE A 183 -2.15 19.79 -3.66
C PHE A 183 -3.60 19.42 -3.89
N ALA A 184 -3.87 18.12 -4.03
CA ALA A 184 -5.20 17.53 -4.03
C ALA A 184 -5.38 16.65 -2.79
N MET A 185 -6.43 16.88 -2.04
CA MET A 185 -6.83 16.07 -0.91
C MET A 185 -8.22 15.47 -1.17
N PHE A 186 -8.34 14.17 -1.00
CA PHE A 186 -9.61 13.44 -1.05
C PHE A 186 -9.90 12.84 0.33
N TYR A 187 -11.12 13.00 0.79
CA TYR A 187 -11.59 12.37 2.01
C TYR A 187 -13.07 12.01 1.92
N GLY A 188 -13.47 10.93 2.61
CA GLY A 188 -14.85 10.58 2.81
C GLY A 188 -15.27 10.88 4.23
N ASP A 189 -16.46 11.46 4.39
CA ASP A 189 -17.20 11.44 5.65
C ASP A 189 -18.47 10.57 5.48
N GLU A 190 -19.19 10.30 6.56
CA GLU A 190 -20.38 9.45 6.57
C GLU A 190 -21.40 9.77 5.47
N ASN A 191 -21.45 11.02 5.07
CA ASN A 191 -22.46 11.53 4.15
C ASN A 191 -21.89 12.01 2.80
N LYS A 192 -20.57 12.25 2.70
CA LYS A 192 -20.01 13.00 1.58
C LYS A 192 -18.56 12.65 1.30
N ASN A 193 -18.28 12.24 0.08
CA ASN A 193 -16.92 12.20 -0.45
C ASN A 193 -16.57 13.59 -1.00
N GLN A 194 -15.40 14.11 -0.64
CA GLN A 194 -14.94 15.44 -0.96
C GLN A 194 -13.58 15.41 -1.65
N LEU A 195 -13.45 16.19 -2.72
CA LEU A 195 -12.17 16.57 -3.28
C LEU A 195 -11.91 18.03 -2.95
N VAL A 196 -10.78 18.32 -2.36
CA VAL A 196 -10.31 19.69 -2.08
C VAL A 196 -8.96 19.89 -2.73
N THR A 197 -8.75 21.01 -3.40
CA THR A 197 -7.42 21.37 -3.92
C THR A 197 -6.95 22.67 -3.29
N TYR A 198 -5.64 22.78 -3.13
CA TYR A 198 -4.96 23.92 -2.54
C TYR A 198 -3.82 24.39 -3.45
N ASP A 199 -3.54 25.66 -3.43
CA ASP A 199 -2.31 26.21 -4.04
C ASP A 199 -1.09 26.01 -3.12
N LEU A 200 0.09 26.44 -3.56
CA LEU A 200 1.33 26.37 -2.78
C LEU A 200 1.33 27.25 -1.53
N ARG A 201 0.42 28.25 -1.43
CA ARG A 201 0.25 29.05 -0.22
C ARG A 201 -0.76 28.45 0.74
N GLY A 202 -1.32 27.29 0.38
CA GLY A 202 -2.36 26.63 1.13
C GLY A 202 -3.74 27.25 0.97
N ALA A 203 -3.94 28.19 0.04
CA ALA A 203 -5.28 28.71 -0.23
C ALA A 203 -6.11 27.65 -0.97
N GLN A 204 -7.36 27.46 -0.54
CA GLN A 204 -8.27 26.50 -1.15
C GLN A 204 -8.68 27.01 -2.55
N ILE A 205 -8.37 26.23 -3.61
CA ILE A 205 -8.77 26.53 -4.99
C ILE A 205 -10.18 25.98 -5.25
N ILE A 206 -10.38 24.69 -4.99
CA ILE A 206 -11.64 23.98 -5.25
C ILE A 206 -12.04 23.16 -4.03
N LYS A 207 -13.35 23.14 -3.78
CA LYS A 207 -13.99 22.13 -2.92
C LYS A 207 -15.16 21.52 -3.66
N LYS A 208 -15.08 20.24 -3.97
CA LYS A 208 -16.05 19.54 -4.80
C LYS A 208 -16.57 18.29 -4.11
N ARG A 209 -17.89 18.19 -4.00
CA ARG A 209 -18.54 16.96 -3.57
C ARG A 209 -18.53 15.96 -4.71
N ILE A 210 -18.04 14.73 -4.43
CA ILE A 210 -18.13 13.60 -5.34
C ILE A 210 -19.47 12.92 -5.10
N LYS A 211 -20.31 12.93 -6.13
CA LYS A 211 -21.68 12.39 -6.06
C LYS A 211 -21.73 10.89 -6.35
N ASP A 212 -20.67 10.34 -6.93
CA ASP A 212 -20.58 8.95 -7.26
C ASP A 212 -20.62 8.11 -5.99
N LYS A 213 -21.52 7.14 -5.98
CA LYS A 213 -21.58 6.13 -4.90
C LYS A 213 -20.48 5.12 -5.14
N GLY A 214 -19.70 4.83 -4.12
CA GLY A 214 -18.65 3.81 -4.15
C GLY A 214 -18.33 3.34 -2.75
N ASP A 215 -17.81 2.13 -2.66
CA ASP A 215 -17.39 1.51 -1.40
C ASP A 215 -15.93 1.81 -1.10
N ASP A 216 -15.15 2.21 -2.12
CA ASP A 216 -13.76 2.60 -1.97
C ASP A 216 -13.33 3.59 -3.06
N PHE A 217 -12.35 4.43 -2.74
CA PHE A 217 -11.85 5.48 -3.61
C PHE A 217 -10.34 5.55 -3.53
N ALA A 218 -9.68 5.74 -4.68
CA ALA A 218 -8.25 5.97 -4.76
C ALA A 218 -7.96 7.27 -5.53
N LEU A 219 -7.09 8.12 -4.96
CA LEU A 219 -6.69 9.40 -5.52
C LEU A 219 -5.33 9.27 -6.21
N LEU A 220 -5.22 9.82 -7.41
CA LEU A 220 -3.98 9.95 -8.16
C LEU A 220 -3.96 11.31 -8.88
N THR A 221 -2.78 11.88 -9.04
CA THR A 221 -2.55 13.08 -9.86
C THR A 221 -1.62 12.75 -11.02
N SER A 222 -1.83 13.39 -12.15
CA SER A 222 -0.98 13.24 -13.34
C SER A 222 -0.90 14.58 -14.06
N GLY A 223 0.27 15.19 -14.04
CA GLY A 223 0.42 16.59 -14.42
C GLY A 223 -0.51 17.47 -13.58
N THR A 224 -1.35 18.27 -14.23
CA THR A 224 -2.30 19.16 -13.56
C THR A 224 -3.68 18.52 -13.32
N ASP A 225 -3.92 17.29 -13.80
CA ASP A 225 -5.21 16.61 -13.67
C ASP A 225 -5.24 15.72 -12.41
N VAL A 226 -6.41 15.65 -11.78
CA VAL A 226 -6.70 14.81 -10.61
C VAL A 226 -7.61 13.67 -11.03
N TYR A 227 -7.23 12.45 -10.72
CA TYR A 227 -7.96 11.22 -11.04
C TYR A 227 -8.46 10.55 -9.76
N ILE A 228 -9.69 10.06 -9.79
CA ILE A 228 -10.28 9.28 -8.71
C ILE A 228 -10.81 7.97 -9.30
N LEU A 229 -10.23 6.87 -8.85
CA LEU A 229 -10.76 5.54 -9.13
C LEU A 229 -11.81 5.21 -8.08
N VAL A 230 -13.03 4.96 -8.53
CA VAL A 230 -14.16 4.58 -7.68
C VAL A 230 -14.41 3.09 -7.84
N ARG A 231 -14.41 2.35 -6.73
CA ARG A 231 -14.85 0.96 -6.66
C ARG A 231 -16.25 0.88 -6.07
N THR A 232 -17.13 0.12 -6.71
CA THR A 232 -18.45 -0.24 -6.19
C THR A 232 -18.55 -1.74 -6.11
N ASP A 233 -18.71 -2.28 -4.91
CA ASP A 233 -18.84 -3.71 -4.71
C ASP A 233 -20.20 -4.20 -5.15
N SER A 234 -20.24 -5.38 -5.78
CA SER A 234 -21.47 -6.06 -6.07
C SER A 234 -22.20 -6.41 -4.76
N HIS A 235 -23.45 -6.04 -4.65
CA HIS A 235 -24.31 -6.44 -3.52
C HIS A 235 -24.78 -7.90 -3.66
N ASP A 236 -24.56 -8.51 -4.81
CA ASP A 236 -24.87 -9.91 -5.07
C ASP A 236 -23.85 -10.86 -4.43
N LYS A 237 -24.18 -12.15 -4.40
CA LYS A 237 -23.26 -13.21 -3.94
C LYS A 237 -22.10 -13.47 -4.92
N THR A 238 -22.13 -12.84 -6.10
CA THR A 238 -21.10 -13.00 -7.13
C THR A 238 -19.85 -12.19 -6.81
N PHE A 239 -18.69 -12.73 -7.14
CA PHE A 239 -17.41 -12.05 -7.01
C PHE A 239 -17.28 -11.00 -8.11
N GLY A 240 -16.91 -9.78 -7.73
CA GLY A 240 -16.62 -8.72 -8.67
C GLY A 240 -16.99 -7.35 -8.12
N SER A 241 -16.19 -6.39 -8.48
CA SER A 241 -16.43 -4.97 -8.23
C SER A 241 -16.54 -4.24 -9.56
N GLU A 242 -17.37 -3.23 -9.62
CA GLU A 242 -17.37 -2.29 -10.72
C GLU A 242 -16.40 -1.16 -10.43
N TYR A 243 -15.66 -0.72 -11.45
CA TYR A 243 -14.73 0.38 -11.33
C TYR A 243 -15.06 1.48 -12.31
N SER A 244 -14.91 2.72 -11.86
CA SER A 244 -15.06 3.91 -12.70
C SER A 244 -13.93 4.89 -12.43
N MET A 245 -13.39 5.49 -13.48
CA MET A 245 -12.41 6.57 -13.40
C MET A 245 -13.12 7.91 -13.57
N LEU A 246 -12.96 8.76 -12.59
CA LEU A 246 -13.33 10.17 -12.65
C LEU A 246 -12.06 10.99 -12.84
N ALA A 247 -12.16 12.11 -13.55
CA ALA A 247 -11.04 13.03 -13.67
C ALA A 247 -11.52 14.49 -13.60
N TYR A 248 -10.70 15.30 -12.95
CA TYR A 248 -10.95 16.72 -12.71
C TYR A 248 -9.70 17.51 -13.07
N ARG A 249 -9.92 18.67 -13.70
CA ARG A 249 -8.87 19.65 -13.96
C ARG A 249 -9.09 20.85 -13.05
N PRO A 250 -8.26 21.03 -12.01
CA PRO A 250 -8.43 22.12 -11.05
C PRO A 250 -8.29 23.50 -11.65
N SER A 251 -7.43 23.69 -12.67
CA SER A 251 -7.14 25.00 -13.26
C SER A 251 -8.37 25.72 -13.84
N ASP A 252 -9.33 24.97 -14.38
CA ASP A 252 -10.55 25.49 -14.99
C ASP A 252 -11.82 24.90 -14.36
N SER A 253 -11.69 24.18 -13.26
CA SER A 253 -12.77 23.47 -12.57
C SER A 253 -13.52 22.45 -13.44
N THR A 254 -12.90 22.00 -14.55
CA THR A 254 -13.55 21.11 -15.51
C THR A 254 -13.64 19.69 -14.96
N THR A 255 -14.79 19.04 -15.15
CA THR A 255 -14.98 17.60 -14.95
C THR A 255 -14.87 16.90 -16.30
N LEU A 256 -13.94 15.97 -16.42
CA LEU A 256 -13.78 15.15 -17.61
C LEU A 256 -14.82 14.01 -17.63
N PRO A 257 -15.11 13.42 -18.80
CA PRO A 257 -16.05 12.31 -18.90
C PRO A 257 -15.66 11.15 -17.98
N LYS A 258 -16.65 10.55 -17.33
CA LYS A 258 -16.48 9.34 -16.53
C LYS A 258 -16.18 8.15 -17.44
N TYR A 259 -15.16 7.37 -17.11
CA TYR A 259 -14.82 6.13 -17.80
C TYR A 259 -15.15 4.93 -16.92
N LYS A 260 -16.01 4.01 -17.40
CA LYS A 260 -16.29 2.75 -16.72
C LYS A 260 -15.30 1.68 -17.20
N LEU A 261 -14.56 1.07 -16.28
CA LEU A 261 -13.67 -0.04 -16.59
C LEU A 261 -14.51 -1.29 -16.86
N THR A 262 -14.31 -1.92 -18.01
CA THR A 262 -15.05 -3.12 -18.40
C THR A 262 -14.13 -4.10 -19.11
N ASP A 263 -14.33 -5.39 -18.86
CA ASP A 263 -13.69 -6.43 -19.66
C ASP A 263 -14.46 -6.67 -20.96
N LYS A 264 -13.73 -6.87 -22.06
CA LYS A 264 -14.35 -7.10 -23.38
C LYS A 264 -15.20 -8.38 -23.46
N ARG A 265 -14.91 -9.37 -22.60
CA ARG A 265 -15.65 -10.63 -22.51
C ARG A 265 -16.73 -10.61 -21.45
N GLY A 266 -16.95 -9.47 -20.79
CA GLY A 266 -17.96 -9.29 -19.75
C GLY A 266 -17.61 -9.88 -18.39
N ASN A 267 -16.36 -10.24 -18.16
CA ASN A 267 -15.89 -10.68 -16.85
C ASN A 267 -15.76 -9.52 -15.87
N ALA A 268 -15.65 -9.83 -14.58
CA ALA A 268 -15.39 -8.83 -13.55
C ALA A 268 -13.88 -8.48 -13.51
N LEU A 269 -13.60 -7.25 -13.13
CA LEU A 269 -12.23 -6.79 -12.91
C LEU A 269 -11.94 -6.70 -11.41
N LYS A 270 -10.70 -6.99 -11.02
CA LYS A 270 -10.16 -6.72 -9.68
C LYS A 270 -8.89 -5.90 -9.83
N VAL A 271 -9.00 -4.61 -9.59
CA VAL A 271 -7.85 -3.72 -9.62
C VAL A 271 -6.90 -4.05 -8.47
N ILE A 272 -5.60 -4.12 -8.76
CA ILE A 272 -4.51 -4.29 -7.79
C ILE A 272 -3.49 -3.14 -7.84
N ALA A 273 -3.48 -2.35 -8.91
CA ALA A 273 -2.67 -1.13 -8.98
C ALA A 273 -3.40 -0.01 -9.71
N PHE A 274 -3.23 1.20 -9.21
CA PHE A 274 -3.61 2.46 -9.80
C PHE A 274 -2.47 3.45 -9.57
N ASN A 275 -1.64 3.67 -10.59
CA ASN A 275 -0.41 4.44 -10.51
C ASN A 275 -0.15 5.21 -11.80
N ASN A 276 0.88 6.06 -11.80
CA ASN A 276 1.40 6.67 -13.00
C ASN A 276 2.45 5.77 -13.67
N ASP A 277 2.45 5.76 -14.97
CA ASP A 277 3.50 5.17 -15.80
C ASP A 277 4.81 5.97 -15.58
N PRO A 278 5.93 5.33 -15.22
CA PRO A 278 7.15 6.04 -14.84
C PRO A 278 7.81 6.80 -16.00
N VAL A 279 7.43 6.50 -17.25
CA VAL A 279 7.98 7.15 -18.44
C VAL A 279 7.11 8.30 -18.92
N THR A 280 5.80 8.07 -18.96
CA THR A 280 4.85 9.05 -19.54
C THR A 280 4.19 9.94 -18.49
N GLY A 281 4.31 9.59 -17.21
CA GLY A 281 3.61 10.26 -16.12
C GLY A 281 2.08 10.09 -16.18
N LYS A 282 1.55 9.25 -17.09
CA LYS A 282 0.11 9.09 -17.29
C LYS A 282 -0.47 7.95 -16.45
N PRO A 283 -1.73 8.07 -15.99
CA PRO A 283 -2.34 7.04 -15.16
C PRO A 283 -2.49 5.70 -15.89
N PHE A 284 -2.29 4.62 -15.16
CA PHE A 284 -2.71 3.29 -15.56
C PHE A 284 -3.37 2.55 -14.41
N VAL A 285 -4.22 1.60 -14.78
CA VAL A 285 -4.86 0.65 -13.86
C VAL A 285 -4.51 -0.75 -14.32
N SER A 286 -4.17 -1.63 -13.41
CA SER A 286 -3.92 -3.03 -13.72
C SER A 286 -4.46 -3.96 -12.65
N GLY A 287 -4.72 -5.21 -13.01
CA GLY A 287 -5.31 -6.16 -12.08
C GLY A 287 -5.64 -7.51 -12.68
N ASN A 288 -6.46 -8.26 -11.96
CA ASN A 288 -6.93 -9.58 -12.35
C ASN A 288 -8.29 -9.52 -13.04
N ILE A 289 -8.49 -10.41 -14.01
CA ILE A 289 -9.78 -10.69 -14.65
C ILE A 289 -10.39 -11.88 -13.93
N ILE A 290 -11.65 -11.76 -13.50
CA ILE A 290 -12.35 -12.76 -12.72
C ILE A 290 -13.65 -13.12 -13.43
N GLU A 291 -13.94 -14.40 -13.54
CA GLU A 291 -15.19 -14.88 -14.12
C GLU A 291 -16.40 -14.26 -13.42
N ARG A 292 -17.35 -13.74 -14.20
CA ARG A 292 -18.50 -12.96 -13.70
C ARG A 292 -19.35 -13.68 -12.65
N ASN A 293 -19.46 -15.01 -12.77
CA ASN A 293 -20.28 -15.83 -11.88
C ASN A 293 -19.51 -16.42 -10.67
N ALA A 294 -18.25 -16.03 -10.49
CA ALA A 294 -17.47 -16.48 -9.34
C ALA A 294 -18.05 -15.98 -8.01
N LEU A 295 -18.04 -16.83 -6.98
CA LEU A 295 -18.61 -16.50 -5.68
C LEU A 295 -17.73 -15.54 -4.88
N LYS A 296 -18.32 -14.47 -4.34
CA LYS A 296 -17.65 -13.36 -3.67
C LYS A 296 -16.77 -13.76 -2.47
N TYR A 297 -17.16 -14.79 -1.73
CA TYR A 297 -16.58 -15.11 -0.42
C TYR A 297 -15.54 -16.24 -0.41
N ASP A 298 -15.20 -16.80 -1.55
CA ASP A 298 -14.26 -17.93 -1.61
C ASP A 298 -13.17 -17.71 -2.67
N ASN A 299 -12.43 -16.62 -2.51
CA ASN A 299 -11.36 -16.22 -3.43
C ASN A 299 -10.38 -17.34 -3.79
N VAL A 300 -10.01 -18.19 -2.83
CA VAL A 300 -9.06 -19.28 -3.07
C VAL A 300 -9.70 -20.45 -3.75
N LYS A 301 -10.91 -20.78 -3.34
CA LYS A 301 -11.70 -21.87 -3.93
C LYS A 301 -12.08 -21.53 -5.36
N GLU A 302 -12.52 -20.29 -5.62
CA GLU A 302 -12.84 -19.80 -6.94
C GLU A 302 -11.60 -19.70 -7.85
N MET A 303 -10.46 -19.26 -7.31
CA MET A 303 -9.19 -19.30 -8.04
C MET A 303 -8.81 -20.74 -8.43
N LYS A 304 -8.96 -21.72 -7.52
CA LYS A 304 -8.71 -23.14 -7.81
C LYS A 304 -9.70 -23.75 -8.78
N ARG A 305 -10.87 -23.16 -8.94
CA ARG A 305 -11.88 -23.56 -9.93
C ARG A 305 -11.68 -22.88 -11.28
N GLY A 306 -10.69 -22.00 -11.41
CA GLY A 306 -10.43 -21.26 -12.63
C GLY A 306 -11.22 -19.96 -12.76
N ALA A 307 -11.67 -19.41 -11.63
CA ALA A 307 -12.38 -18.14 -11.64
C ALA A 307 -11.49 -16.95 -12.01
N TYR A 308 -10.19 -17.03 -11.74
CA TYR A 308 -9.20 -16.06 -12.23
C TYR A 308 -8.82 -16.46 -13.64
N VAL A 309 -9.27 -15.69 -14.63
CA VAL A 309 -9.18 -16.05 -16.05
C VAL A 309 -8.14 -15.22 -16.82
N GLY A 310 -7.49 -14.26 -16.16
CA GLY A 310 -6.46 -13.44 -16.80
C GLY A 310 -6.02 -12.25 -15.98
N VAL A 311 -5.23 -11.39 -16.61
CA VAL A 311 -4.80 -10.08 -16.10
C VAL A 311 -5.09 -8.99 -17.13
N PHE A 312 -5.17 -7.74 -16.67
CA PHE A 312 -5.42 -6.60 -17.54
C PHE A 312 -4.56 -5.40 -17.18
N THR A 313 -4.37 -4.52 -18.16
CA THR A 313 -3.79 -3.19 -18.00
C THR A 313 -4.59 -2.21 -18.84
N ILE A 314 -5.01 -1.10 -18.25
CA ILE A 314 -5.74 0.00 -18.91
C ILE A 314 -4.94 1.27 -18.71
N ASN A 315 -4.60 1.97 -19.82
CA ASN A 315 -3.82 3.19 -19.83
C ASN A 315 -4.72 4.38 -20.18
N PHE A 316 -4.50 5.50 -19.52
CA PHE A 316 -5.27 6.70 -19.70
C PHE A 316 -4.38 7.86 -20.16
N LYS A 317 -4.59 8.39 -21.38
CA LYS A 317 -4.12 9.73 -21.74
C LYS A 317 -5.08 10.77 -21.17
N SER A 318 -6.38 10.47 -21.18
CA SER A 318 -7.48 11.13 -20.47
C SER A 318 -8.58 10.11 -20.22
N THR A 319 -9.68 10.52 -19.57
CA THR A 319 -10.86 9.64 -19.37
C THR A 319 -11.82 9.59 -20.58
N ARG A 320 -11.48 10.25 -21.68
CA ARG A 320 -12.23 10.10 -22.94
C ARG A 320 -11.96 8.72 -23.54
N LYS A 321 -12.98 8.03 -24.01
CA LYS A 321 -12.86 6.66 -24.54
C LYS A 321 -11.78 6.52 -25.62
N ALA A 322 -11.62 7.53 -26.48
CA ALA A 322 -10.60 7.53 -27.53
C ALA A 322 -9.15 7.61 -27.01
N ASP A 323 -8.97 8.07 -25.78
CA ASP A 323 -7.67 8.26 -25.12
C ASP A 323 -7.30 7.12 -24.19
N VAL A 324 -8.11 6.05 -24.16
CA VAL A 324 -7.91 4.88 -23.30
C VAL A 324 -7.42 3.70 -24.13
N THR A 325 -6.34 3.09 -23.71
CA THR A 325 -5.78 1.88 -24.33
C THR A 325 -5.86 0.73 -23.34
N GLU A 326 -6.46 -0.37 -23.78
CA GLU A 326 -6.72 -1.54 -22.97
C GLU A 326 -5.90 -2.74 -23.46
N SER A 327 -5.30 -3.49 -22.56
CA SER A 327 -4.56 -4.72 -22.81
C SER A 327 -5.06 -5.81 -21.87
N TYR A 328 -5.46 -6.95 -22.43
CA TYR A 328 -5.97 -8.10 -21.69
C TYR A 328 -5.15 -9.34 -22.05
N SER A 329 -4.79 -10.13 -21.06
CA SER A 329 -4.13 -11.43 -21.26
C SER A 329 -4.98 -12.49 -20.56
N TYR A 330 -5.60 -13.36 -21.33
CA TYR A 330 -6.43 -14.45 -20.81
C TYR A 330 -5.68 -15.76 -20.83
N TRP A 331 -5.93 -16.63 -19.86
CA TRP A 331 -5.25 -17.93 -19.76
C TRP A 331 -5.53 -18.85 -20.94
N ASN A 332 -6.64 -18.65 -21.64
CA ASN A 332 -7.13 -19.55 -22.69
C ASN A 332 -6.98 -19.01 -24.13
N ASP A 333 -6.22 -17.95 -24.36
CA ASP A 333 -6.11 -17.36 -25.71
C ASP A 333 -4.68 -17.27 -26.27
N GLY A 334 -3.75 -18.02 -25.72
CA GLY A 334 -2.38 -18.04 -26.22
C GLY A 334 -1.54 -16.81 -25.82
N SER A 335 -2.13 -15.73 -25.29
CA SER A 335 -1.37 -14.59 -24.76
C SER A 335 -0.65 -14.92 -23.44
N ALA A 336 -0.97 -16.06 -22.84
CA ALA A 336 -0.39 -16.55 -21.59
C ALA A 336 -0.09 -18.06 -21.66
N PRO A 337 0.79 -18.53 -22.56
CA PRO A 337 0.96 -19.96 -22.88
C PRO A 337 1.46 -20.83 -21.72
N MET A 338 2.07 -20.24 -20.68
CA MET A 338 2.49 -20.96 -19.48
C MET A 338 1.33 -21.28 -18.53
N PHE A 339 0.13 -20.75 -18.76
CA PHE A 339 -1.04 -21.03 -17.95
C PHE A 339 -1.96 -22.04 -18.63
N MET A 340 -2.50 -22.96 -17.85
CA MET A 340 -3.67 -23.72 -18.28
C MET A 340 -4.90 -22.80 -18.24
N GLY A 341 -5.95 -23.16 -18.97
CA GLY A 341 -7.20 -22.38 -19.03
C GLY A 341 -7.86 -22.09 -17.69
N ASN A 342 -7.52 -22.83 -16.65
CA ASN A 342 -7.96 -22.63 -15.27
C ASN A 342 -6.99 -21.77 -14.42
N GLY A 343 -5.95 -21.16 -15.01
CA GLY A 343 -4.99 -20.31 -14.31
C GLY A 343 -3.86 -21.06 -13.57
N LEU A 344 -3.76 -22.39 -13.77
CA LEU A 344 -2.65 -23.18 -13.23
C LEU A 344 -1.38 -22.91 -14.06
N ILE A 345 -0.27 -22.60 -13.40
CA ILE A 345 1.05 -22.54 -14.06
C ILE A 345 1.52 -23.96 -14.31
N SER A 346 1.63 -24.35 -15.58
CA SER A 346 1.87 -25.74 -16.02
C SER A 346 3.14 -26.34 -15.39
N GLU A 347 4.24 -25.60 -15.41
CA GLU A 347 5.53 -26.08 -14.89
C GLU A 347 5.60 -26.18 -13.35
N LYS A 348 4.75 -25.45 -12.63
CA LYS A 348 4.81 -25.31 -11.17
C LYS A 348 3.75 -26.10 -10.42
N ASP A 349 2.74 -26.60 -11.14
CA ASP A 349 1.53 -27.18 -10.53
C ASP A 349 0.97 -26.26 -9.41
N ALA A 350 0.88 -24.97 -9.71
CA ALA A 350 0.48 -23.93 -8.75
C ALA A 350 -0.27 -22.80 -9.44
N PHE A 351 -1.21 -22.19 -8.72
CA PHE A 351 -1.88 -20.97 -9.15
C PHE A 351 -1.08 -19.74 -8.73
N ALA A 352 -1.01 -18.72 -9.58
CA ALA A 352 -0.44 -17.43 -9.22
C ALA A 352 -1.52 -16.52 -8.63
N ARG A 353 -1.30 -16.01 -7.41
CA ARG A 353 -2.13 -14.98 -6.78
C ARG A 353 -1.39 -13.66 -6.80
N GLN A 354 -1.79 -12.78 -7.69
CA GLN A 354 -1.19 -11.45 -7.83
C GLN A 354 -1.76 -10.50 -6.77
N THR A 355 -0.86 -9.78 -6.10
CA THR A 355 -1.21 -8.80 -5.06
C THR A 355 -0.54 -7.44 -5.27
N LEU A 356 0.48 -7.36 -6.15
CA LEU A 356 1.14 -6.13 -6.56
C LEU A 356 1.18 -6.08 -8.09
N SER A 357 1.04 -4.89 -8.65
CA SER A 357 1.38 -4.61 -10.04
C SER A 357 2.08 -3.26 -10.16
N PHE A 358 3.05 -3.18 -11.03
CA PHE A 358 3.80 -1.96 -11.33
C PHE A 358 4.27 -1.97 -12.78
N ARG A 359 4.81 -0.86 -13.24
CA ARG A 359 5.34 -0.72 -14.59
C ARG A 359 6.83 -0.39 -14.55
N ASP A 360 7.59 -1.01 -15.48
CA ASP A 360 9.00 -0.70 -15.69
C ASP A 360 9.19 0.51 -16.63
N TYR A 361 10.42 0.96 -16.75
CA TYR A 361 10.80 2.06 -17.67
C TYR A 361 10.74 1.70 -19.16
N SER A 362 10.51 0.44 -19.49
CA SER A 362 10.24 -0.02 -20.86
C SER A 362 8.74 -0.02 -21.18
N GLY A 363 7.91 0.25 -20.19
CA GLY A 363 6.45 0.29 -20.28
C GLY A 363 5.77 -1.08 -20.25
N ASN A 364 6.46 -2.11 -19.77
CA ASN A 364 5.86 -3.40 -19.48
C ASN A 364 5.20 -3.36 -18.11
N THR A 365 4.09 -4.07 -17.94
CA THR A 365 3.41 -4.19 -16.65
C THR A 365 3.81 -5.49 -15.98
N TYR A 366 4.29 -5.40 -14.75
CA TYR A 366 4.61 -6.55 -13.93
C TYR A 366 3.49 -6.86 -12.96
N PHE A 367 3.23 -8.15 -12.77
CA PHE A 367 2.32 -8.69 -11.78
C PHE A 367 3.10 -9.59 -10.83
N VAL A 368 3.05 -9.29 -9.56
CA VAL A 368 3.79 -10.01 -8.53
C VAL A 368 2.83 -10.58 -7.52
N GLY A 369 3.12 -11.77 -7.08
CA GLY A 369 2.34 -12.43 -6.05
C GLY A 369 2.92 -13.78 -5.67
N SER A 370 2.10 -14.59 -5.05
CA SER A 370 2.50 -15.88 -4.52
C SER A 370 2.01 -17.03 -5.37
N SER A 371 2.81 -18.08 -5.50
CA SER A 371 2.32 -19.35 -5.99
C SER A 371 1.56 -20.09 -4.89
N VAL A 372 0.38 -20.62 -5.22
CA VAL A 372 -0.51 -21.32 -4.31
C VAL A 372 -0.69 -22.75 -4.77
N LYS A 373 -0.19 -23.71 -3.98
CA LYS A 373 -0.34 -25.15 -4.24
C LYS A 373 -1.50 -25.75 -3.45
N LYS A 374 -2.18 -26.69 -4.08
CA LYS A 374 -3.23 -27.49 -3.47
C LYS A 374 -2.58 -28.68 -2.75
N LYS A 375 -2.89 -28.93 -1.49
CA LYS A 375 -2.39 -30.10 -0.75
C LYS A 375 -3.56 -30.83 -0.07
N MET A 376 -3.67 -32.13 -0.29
CA MET A 376 -4.65 -32.96 0.41
C MET A 376 -4.26 -33.18 1.88
N ARG A 377 -5.25 -33.14 2.76
CA ARG A 377 -5.10 -33.43 4.18
C ARG A 377 -5.28 -34.92 4.45
N TRP A 378 -4.32 -35.73 4.07
CA TRP A 378 -4.38 -37.18 4.29
C TRP A 378 -4.59 -37.57 5.77
N GLY A 379 -3.98 -36.86 6.71
CA GLY A 379 -4.15 -37.12 8.15
C GLY A 379 -5.57 -36.84 8.66
N ALA A 380 -6.28 -35.84 8.07
CA ALA A 380 -7.68 -35.60 8.42
C ALA A 380 -8.62 -36.65 7.81
N ILE A 381 -8.27 -37.17 6.63
CA ILE A 381 -8.99 -38.27 5.98
C ILE A 381 -8.80 -39.57 6.75
N ALA A 382 -7.56 -39.91 7.13
CA ALA A 382 -7.26 -41.09 7.94
C ALA A 382 -7.91 -41.00 9.33
N GLY A 383 -7.87 -39.85 10.00
CA GLY A 383 -8.51 -39.64 11.30
C GLY A 383 -10.04 -39.75 11.25
N ALA A 384 -10.67 -39.25 10.17
CA ALA A 384 -12.12 -39.37 9.99
C ALA A 384 -12.57 -40.81 9.72
N VAL A 385 -11.73 -41.63 9.08
CA VAL A 385 -12.01 -43.06 8.82
C VAL A 385 -11.82 -43.90 10.08
N ILE A 386 -10.89 -43.55 10.97
CA ILE A 386 -10.54 -44.34 12.15
C ILE A 386 -11.45 -44.04 13.35
N THR A 387 -12.00 -42.84 13.48
CA THR A 387 -12.62 -42.37 14.72
C THR A 387 -14.12 -42.51 14.82
N SER A 388 -14.87 -42.88 13.79
CA SER A 388 -16.26 -43.29 13.96
C SER A 388 -17.00 -43.76 12.69
N PRO A 389 -17.65 -44.88 12.73
CA PRO A 389 -18.62 -45.28 11.67
C PRO A 389 -19.94 -44.53 11.72
N LEU A 390 -20.28 -43.74 12.74
CA LEU A 390 -21.69 -43.42 12.95
C LEU A 390 -22.14 -41.97 13.00
N LEU A 391 -21.34 -40.94 13.34
CA LEU A 391 -21.87 -39.56 13.34
C LEU A 391 -20.87 -38.38 13.37
N VAL A 392 -19.64 -38.59 13.79
CA VAL A 392 -18.68 -37.48 13.97
C VAL A 392 -17.82 -37.21 12.72
N GLY A 393 -17.66 -38.22 11.86
CA GLY A 393 -16.90 -38.14 10.62
C GLY A 393 -17.43 -37.08 9.63
N PRO A 394 -18.72 -37.03 9.34
CA PRO A 394 -19.28 -36.03 8.42
C PRO A 394 -19.18 -34.59 8.91
N VAL A 395 -19.28 -34.37 10.22
CA VAL A 395 -19.20 -33.01 10.81
C VAL A 395 -17.78 -32.44 10.78
N LEU A 396 -16.77 -33.28 11.04
CA LEU A 396 -15.35 -32.90 10.90
C LEU A 396 -14.96 -32.68 9.42
N PHE A 397 -15.55 -33.44 8.51
CA PHE A 397 -15.38 -33.27 7.06
C PHE A 397 -15.98 -31.95 6.58
N LEU A 398 -17.13 -31.54 7.10
CA LEU A 398 -17.80 -30.29 6.76
C LEU A 398 -17.11 -29.07 7.41
N ALA A 399 -16.58 -29.21 8.63
CA ALA A 399 -15.96 -28.10 9.36
C ALA A 399 -14.53 -27.77 8.96
N GLY A 400 -13.80 -28.70 8.34
CA GLY A 400 -12.38 -28.52 8.07
C GLY A 400 -11.92 -28.60 6.62
N GLY A 401 -12.77 -29.08 5.70
CA GLY A 401 -12.40 -29.32 4.30
C GLY A 401 -11.24 -30.32 4.12
N THR A 402 -11.21 -31.01 3.00
CA THR A 402 -10.19 -32.03 2.68
C THR A 402 -8.88 -31.46 2.12
N GLN A 403 -8.78 -30.15 1.93
CA GLN A 403 -7.67 -29.52 1.22
C GLN A 403 -7.05 -28.36 2.02
N LYS A 404 -5.73 -28.33 2.07
CA LYS A 404 -4.93 -27.17 2.51
C LYS A 404 -4.36 -26.46 1.30
N SER A 405 -4.30 -25.15 1.36
CA SER A 405 -3.52 -24.35 0.41
C SER A 405 -2.18 -24.01 1.04
N LYS A 406 -1.11 -24.13 0.28
CA LYS A 406 0.24 -23.73 0.68
C LYS A 406 0.72 -22.67 -0.30
N THR A 407 1.04 -21.49 0.21
CA THR A 407 1.83 -20.50 -0.53
C THR A 407 3.28 -20.96 -0.54
N SER A 408 3.96 -20.84 -1.67
CA SER A 408 5.36 -21.21 -1.79
C SER A 408 6.21 -20.05 -2.32
N ASP A 409 6.39 -19.96 -3.63
CA ASP A 409 7.33 -19.02 -4.23
C ASP A 409 6.68 -17.65 -4.48
N VAL A 410 7.47 -16.61 -4.51
CA VAL A 410 7.12 -15.36 -5.16
C VAL A 410 7.18 -15.59 -6.66
N VAL A 411 6.16 -15.17 -7.40
CA VAL A 411 6.08 -15.28 -8.86
C VAL A 411 6.03 -13.88 -9.44
N VAL A 412 6.95 -13.60 -10.34
CA VAL A 412 7.04 -12.34 -11.09
C VAL A 412 6.63 -12.61 -12.53
N MET A 413 5.55 -12.00 -12.99
CA MET A 413 5.04 -12.10 -14.34
C MET A 413 5.16 -10.76 -15.05
N LYS A 414 5.38 -10.75 -16.34
CA LYS A 414 5.47 -9.57 -17.18
C LYS A 414 4.47 -9.61 -18.33
N GLN A 415 3.65 -8.58 -18.43
CA GLN A 415 2.79 -8.32 -19.57
C GLN A 415 3.45 -7.26 -20.46
N THR A 416 3.67 -7.59 -21.71
CA THR A 416 4.18 -6.66 -22.71
C THR A 416 3.10 -5.63 -23.09
N LYS A 417 3.50 -4.55 -23.75
CA LYS A 417 2.55 -3.57 -24.32
C LYS A 417 1.54 -4.19 -25.31
N LYS A 418 1.89 -5.31 -25.93
CA LYS A 418 1.01 -6.05 -26.86
C LYS A 418 0.02 -6.99 -26.16
N GLY A 419 0.19 -7.20 -24.84
CA GLY A 419 -0.65 -8.09 -24.06
C GLY A 419 -0.09 -9.51 -23.87
N ASP A 420 1.11 -9.82 -24.41
CA ASP A 420 1.74 -11.11 -24.16
C ASP A 420 2.20 -11.20 -22.70
N LEU A 421 1.87 -12.27 -22.01
CA LEU A 421 2.20 -12.51 -20.63
C LEU A 421 3.22 -13.63 -20.47
N THR A 422 4.28 -13.40 -19.71
CA THR A 422 5.34 -14.36 -19.41
C THR A 422 5.60 -14.45 -17.91
N VAL A 423 6.01 -15.64 -17.42
CA VAL A 423 6.59 -15.76 -16.08
C VAL A 423 8.07 -15.45 -16.20
N GLU A 424 8.47 -14.27 -15.73
CA GLU A 424 9.86 -13.80 -15.83
C GLU A 424 10.77 -14.50 -14.85
N ASN A 425 10.28 -14.71 -13.63
CA ASN A 425 11.05 -15.39 -12.58
C ASN A 425 10.15 -15.87 -11.44
N SER A 426 10.70 -16.76 -10.64
CA SER A 426 10.16 -17.06 -9.31
C SER A 426 11.29 -17.38 -8.34
N PHE A 427 11.17 -16.88 -7.11
CA PHE A 427 12.15 -17.12 -6.06
C PHE A 427 11.46 -17.55 -4.78
N LYS A 428 12.19 -18.31 -3.96
CA LYS A 428 11.69 -18.75 -2.66
C LYS A 428 11.65 -17.57 -1.69
N SER A 429 10.58 -17.48 -0.93
CA SER A 429 10.44 -16.56 0.18
C SER A 429 9.69 -17.28 1.28
N ASP A 430 10.09 -17.06 2.53
CA ASP A 430 9.48 -17.77 3.66
C ASP A 430 8.07 -17.21 3.94
N ALA A 431 7.07 -18.00 3.63
CA ALA A 431 5.68 -17.66 3.94
C ALA A 431 5.30 -18.00 5.40
N GLY A 432 6.28 -18.42 6.21
CA GLY A 432 6.08 -18.83 7.60
C GLY A 432 5.50 -20.25 7.76
N LYS A 433 5.94 -20.95 8.78
CA LYS A 433 5.50 -22.33 9.09
C LYS A 433 4.05 -22.43 9.61
N TYR A 434 3.39 -21.31 9.90
CA TYR A 434 2.18 -21.28 10.73
C TYR A 434 0.88 -20.93 10.01
N PHE A 435 0.85 -20.96 8.68
CA PHE A 435 -0.42 -20.73 8.00
C PHE A 435 -1.25 -22.01 7.93
N GLN A 436 -1.86 -22.35 9.05
CA GLN A 436 -3.10 -23.13 9.07
C GLN A 436 -4.26 -22.13 9.01
N ALA A 437 -4.77 -21.87 7.82
CA ALA A 437 -6.06 -21.22 7.68
C ALA A 437 -7.07 -22.02 8.53
N LYS A 438 -7.56 -21.42 9.60
CA LYS A 438 -8.64 -22.01 10.44
C LYS A 438 -9.95 -22.05 9.69
N THR A 439 -10.05 -21.34 8.56
CA THR A 439 -11.20 -21.34 7.65
C THR A 439 -10.73 -21.62 6.22
N PRO A 440 -11.54 -22.29 5.39
CA PRO A 440 -11.19 -22.58 3.99
C PRO A 440 -11.02 -21.32 3.11
N VAL A 441 -11.35 -20.15 3.63
CA VAL A 441 -11.61 -18.93 2.87
C VAL A 441 -10.36 -18.06 2.68
N ASP A 442 -9.36 -18.13 3.59
CA ASP A 442 -8.24 -17.20 3.53
C ASP A 442 -6.90 -17.92 3.37
N VAL A 443 -6.35 -17.90 2.16
CA VAL A 443 -4.91 -18.01 1.99
C VAL A 443 -4.34 -16.64 2.33
N TYR A 444 -3.99 -16.45 3.59
CA TYR A 444 -3.21 -15.29 3.98
C TYR A 444 -1.82 -15.44 3.39
N ASP A 445 -1.53 -14.57 2.44
CA ASP A 445 -0.16 -14.30 2.09
C ASP A 445 0.35 -13.28 3.10
N VAL A 446 1.18 -13.71 4.04
CA VAL A 446 1.82 -12.82 5.03
C VAL A 446 2.89 -11.94 4.40
N ARG A 447 3.18 -12.15 3.13
CA ARG A 447 4.10 -11.33 2.38
C ARG A 447 3.43 -10.03 1.96
N SER A 448 4.14 -8.96 2.10
CA SER A 448 3.80 -7.67 1.49
C SER A 448 4.85 -7.30 0.46
N TYR A 449 4.42 -6.61 -0.57
CA TYR A 449 5.27 -6.22 -1.69
C TYR A 449 5.13 -4.74 -1.95
N TYR A 450 6.25 -4.09 -2.25
CA TYR A 450 6.25 -2.76 -2.84
C TYR A 450 7.47 -2.60 -3.76
N THR A 451 7.49 -1.54 -4.54
CA THR A 451 8.57 -1.25 -5.48
C THR A 451 9.36 -0.02 -5.04
N VAL A 452 10.66 -0.07 -5.27
CA VAL A 452 11.57 1.08 -5.23
C VAL A 452 12.14 1.24 -6.63
N THR A 453 12.19 2.44 -7.14
CA THR A 453 12.69 2.72 -8.47
C THR A 453 13.96 3.57 -8.40
N ASN A 454 14.84 3.36 -9.35
CA ASN A 454 15.96 4.23 -9.65
C ASN A 454 15.71 4.85 -11.04
N PRO A 455 15.20 6.09 -11.13
CA PRO A 455 14.88 6.75 -12.38
C PRO A 455 16.10 6.98 -13.28
N ASP A 456 17.25 7.30 -12.69
CA ASP A 456 18.49 7.61 -13.43
C ASP A 456 19.02 6.40 -14.19
N GLU A 457 19.06 5.25 -13.53
CA GLU A 457 19.50 3.99 -14.13
C GLU A 457 18.35 3.22 -14.80
N LYS A 458 17.11 3.68 -14.65
CA LYS A 458 15.88 3.00 -15.14
C LYS A 458 15.71 1.59 -14.59
N ILE A 459 16.08 1.39 -13.32
CA ILE A 459 15.99 0.11 -12.63
C ILE A 459 14.80 0.13 -11.67
N SER A 460 14.11 -0.99 -11.58
CA SER A 460 13.05 -1.23 -10.60
C SER A 460 13.44 -2.37 -9.66
N TYR A 461 13.30 -2.12 -8.36
CA TYR A 461 13.52 -3.11 -7.33
C TYR A 461 12.18 -3.50 -6.71
N LEU A 462 11.98 -4.79 -6.52
CA LEU A 462 10.86 -5.36 -5.78
C LEU A 462 11.33 -5.66 -4.36
N ILE A 463 10.66 -5.06 -3.38
CA ILE A 463 10.86 -5.34 -1.98
C ILE A 463 9.77 -6.30 -1.52
N CYS A 464 10.17 -7.48 -1.07
CA CYS A 464 9.27 -8.52 -0.59
C CYS A 464 9.51 -8.74 0.90
N TYR A 465 8.51 -8.40 1.72
CA TYR A 465 8.49 -8.76 3.13
C TYR A 465 7.87 -10.15 3.30
N ASP A 466 8.58 -11.03 3.94
CA ASP A 466 8.02 -12.28 4.45
C ASP A 466 8.02 -12.30 5.99
N TYR A 467 7.83 -13.46 6.60
CA TYR A 467 7.76 -13.58 8.05
C TYR A 467 9.10 -13.22 8.72
N ASP A 468 10.20 -13.71 8.19
CA ASP A 468 11.54 -13.61 8.81
C ASP A 468 12.44 -12.59 8.11
N ASN A 469 12.19 -12.30 6.83
CA ASN A 469 13.13 -11.59 5.97
C ASN A 469 12.47 -10.48 5.15
N ILE A 470 13.32 -9.59 4.67
CA ILE A 470 13.04 -8.60 3.63
C ILE A 470 13.95 -8.96 2.47
N THR A 471 13.37 -9.36 1.35
CA THR A 471 14.10 -9.72 0.12
C THR A 471 14.04 -8.57 -0.88
N ILE A 472 15.19 -8.14 -1.36
CA ILE A 472 15.33 -7.11 -2.40
C ILE A 472 15.67 -7.81 -3.70
N TYR A 473 14.80 -7.67 -4.69
CA TYR A 473 14.91 -8.31 -6.00
C TYR A 473 15.04 -7.26 -7.09
N ASN A 474 16.11 -7.34 -7.89
CA ASN A 474 16.29 -6.50 -9.08
C ASN A 474 15.45 -7.08 -10.23
N VAL A 475 14.47 -6.31 -10.68
CA VAL A 475 13.53 -6.74 -11.73
C VAL A 475 14.22 -6.82 -13.09
N ASN A 476 15.16 -5.91 -13.36
CA ASN A 476 15.86 -5.84 -14.63
C ASN A 476 16.86 -7.00 -14.79
N GLU A 477 17.62 -7.28 -13.72
CA GLU A 477 18.61 -8.38 -13.70
C GLU A 477 17.99 -9.74 -13.33
N LYS A 478 16.72 -9.76 -12.93
CA LYS A 478 15.97 -10.98 -12.55
C LYS A 478 16.62 -11.78 -11.43
N LYS A 479 17.25 -11.09 -10.45
CA LYS A 479 17.95 -11.75 -9.34
C LYS A 479 17.65 -11.11 -7.98
N VAL A 480 17.77 -11.93 -6.93
CA VAL A 480 17.78 -11.44 -5.55
C VAL A 480 19.13 -10.76 -5.30
N MET A 481 19.10 -9.48 -4.95
CA MET A 481 20.27 -8.69 -4.63
C MET A 481 20.69 -8.86 -3.18
N ARG A 482 19.68 -8.84 -2.28
CA ARG A 482 19.93 -8.82 -0.85
C ARG A 482 18.76 -9.42 -0.08
N THR A 483 19.08 -10.05 1.07
CA THR A 483 18.10 -10.50 2.06
C THR A 483 18.48 -9.94 3.42
N ILE A 484 17.55 -9.24 4.08
CA ILE A 484 17.73 -8.58 5.37
C ILE A 484 16.82 -9.27 6.39
N PRO A 485 17.34 -9.78 7.51
CA PRO A 485 16.50 -10.30 8.59
C PRO A 485 15.59 -9.23 9.17
N ARG A 486 14.28 -9.51 9.29
CA ARG A 486 13.33 -8.61 9.96
C ARG A 486 13.55 -8.53 11.46
N TRP A 487 14.00 -9.62 12.04
CA TRP A 487 14.17 -9.77 13.48
C TRP A 487 15.59 -10.24 13.79
N LYS A 488 16.28 -9.53 14.66
CA LYS A 488 17.59 -9.94 15.18
C LYS A 488 17.66 -9.62 16.67
N GLY A 489 17.32 -10.59 17.51
CA GLY A 489 17.21 -10.37 18.96
C GLY A 489 16.09 -9.38 19.31
N SER A 490 16.43 -8.22 19.89
CA SER A 490 15.47 -7.14 20.18
C SER A 490 15.23 -6.18 19.02
N LEU A 491 16.02 -6.30 17.93
CA LEU A 491 15.92 -5.41 16.77
C LEU A 491 14.82 -5.86 15.82
N GLU A 492 13.97 -4.90 15.43
CA GLU A 492 12.98 -5.02 14.35
C GLU A 492 13.41 -4.13 13.19
N THR A 493 13.55 -4.73 12.00
CA THR A 493 14.02 -4.02 10.81
C THR A 493 12.89 -3.79 9.82
N SER A 494 12.83 -2.58 9.27
CA SER A 494 11.97 -2.18 8.17
C SER A 494 12.79 -1.46 7.11
N VAL A 495 12.33 -1.48 5.85
CA VAL A 495 12.99 -0.83 4.72
C VAL A 495 12.03 0.16 4.08
N PHE A 496 12.52 1.32 3.73
CA PHE A 496 11.76 2.38 3.06
C PHE A 496 12.49 2.82 1.79
N PRO A 497 11.81 3.49 0.86
CA PRO A 497 12.46 4.15 -0.26
C PRO A 497 13.52 5.13 0.22
N ALA A 498 14.65 5.20 -0.51
CA ALA A 498 15.70 6.17 -0.32
C ALA A 498 16.06 6.83 -1.66
N LYS A 499 17.12 7.62 -1.69
CA LYS A 499 17.64 8.19 -2.93
C LYS A 499 18.01 7.07 -3.92
N GLU A 500 18.19 7.41 -5.17
CA GLU A 500 18.47 6.50 -6.28
C GLU A 500 19.56 5.48 -5.92
N GLY A 501 19.31 4.21 -6.19
CA GLY A 501 20.23 3.10 -5.89
C GLY A 501 20.42 2.78 -4.40
N HIS A 502 19.58 3.34 -3.51
CA HIS A 502 19.67 3.12 -2.06
C HIS A 502 18.34 2.74 -1.45
N ILE A 503 18.40 2.20 -0.24
CA ILE A 503 17.27 1.98 0.66
C ILE A 503 17.52 2.67 2.00
N LEU A 504 16.45 3.10 2.66
CA LEU A 504 16.47 3.50 4.05
C LEU A 504 16.13 2.29 4.92
N VAL A 505 17.10 1.83 5.70
CA VAL A 505 16.92 0.77 6.68
C VAL A 505 16.60 1.41 8.03
N ALA A 506 15.42 1.12 8.56
CA ALA A 506 15.00 1.54 9.88
C ALA A 506 15.03 0.37 10.84
N GLN A 507 15.71 0.51 11.97
CA GLN A 507 15.79 -0.50 13.01
C GLN A 507 15.24 0.05 14.32
N TYR A 508 14.36 -0.70 14.96
CA TYR A 508 13.83 -0.41 16.27
C TYR A 508 14.36 -1.41 17.30
N ASP A 509 15.08 -0.92 18.31
CA ASP A 509 15.53 -1.73 19.43
C ASP A 509 14.52 -1.67 20.58
N LYS A 510 13.82 -2.78 20.79
CA LYS A 510 12.79 -2.91 21.84
C LYS A 510 13.38 -2.82 23.27
N LYS A 511 14.67 -3.18 23.45
CA LYS A 511 15.34 -3.11 24.77
C LYS A 511 15.80 -1.69 25.08
N GLN A 512 16.43 -1.02 24.09
CA GLN A 512 16.95 0.33 24.26
C GLN A 512 15.90 1.41 24.02
N LYS A 513 14.72 1.04 23.49
CA LYS A 513 13.67 1.96 23.05
C LYS A 513 14.23 3.06 22.15
N SER A 514 15.03 2.66 21.20
CA SER A 514 15.68 3.55 20.24
C SER A 514 15.39 3.12 18.82
N ARG A 515 15.29 4.09 17.93
CA ARG A 515 15.13 3.89 16.51
C ARG A 515 16.33 4.47 15.77
N SER A 516 16.95 3.67 14.92
CA SER A 516 18.03 4.11 14.03
C SER A 516 17.59 4.02 12.57
N PHE A 517 18.08 4.96 11.79
CA PHE A 517 17.89 5.01 10.35
C PHE A 517 19.25 5.03 9.68
N SER A 518 19.45 4.19 8.66
CA SER A 518 20.66 4.16 7.84
C SER A 518 20.30 4.13 6.36
N ILE A 519 21.00 4.90 5.55
CA ILE A 519 20.90 4.85 4.10
C ILE A 519 21.94 3.86 3.60
N GLU A 520 21.51 2.85 2.89
CA GLU A 520 22.34 1.75 2.44
C GLU A 520 22.17 1.54 0.93
N ALA A 521 23.26 1.26 0.23
CA ALA A 521 23.21 0.93 -1.20
C ALA A 521 22.47 -0.40 -1.43
N LEU A 522 21.76 -0.46 -2.56
CA LEU A 522 21.04 -1.65 -3.04
C LEU A 522 21.97 -2.70 -3.62
#